data_a7b6e91337a951ce9d067ba5968dd0f9
#
_entry.id   a7b6e91337a951ce9d067ba5968dd0f9
#
_cell.length_a   1.000
_cell.length_b   1.000
_cell.length_c   1.000
_cell.angle_alpha   90.00
_cell.angle_beta   90.00
_cell.angle_gamma   90.00
#
_symmetry.space_group_name_H-M   'P 1'
#
loop_
_entity.id
_entity.type
_entity.pdbx_description
1 polymer ?
#
loop_
_entity_poly.entity_id
_entity_poly.type
_entity_poly.pdbx_seq_one_letter_code
_entity_poly.pdbx_strand_id
1 'polypeptide(L)'
;MTDQASVFSLAPLDLAALLCSRVCHDVISPVGAIVNGLEVLEDEKDQDMRTFALDLIKKSARTASARLQFCRLAFGAAGSAGAAIDTGDAENVARGLLADERTKLEWNAPRILLPKNKVKLVLNMCLIAAAAVPRGGVITVTIADEGASLSVESRGTNARVAAHVPHLLAGTPEGGSVDAHGIQAYYTGLVAREIGLGVQLSSAPECVTLRAVEEAKAAIGETPESTSDAA
;
A
#
# COMPACT_ATOMS: atom_id res chain seq x y z
N MET A 1 15.60 -34.32 5.93
CA MET A 1 15.88 -32.94 6.39
C MET A 1 15.15 -32.02 5.46
N THR A 2 13.92 -31.63 5.81
CA THR A 2 13.12 -30.66 5.06
C THR A 2 13.63 -29.28 5.41
N ASP A 3 14.27 -28.65 4.45
CA ASP A 3 14.72 -27.27 4.51
C ASP A 3 13.48 -26.37 4.69
N GLN A 4 13.22 -25.92 5.92
CA GLN A 4 12.28 -24.85 6.16
C GLN A 4 12.94 -23.60 5.58
N ALA A 5 12.54 -23.23 4.35
CA ALA A 5 12.94 -21.97 3.77
C ALA A 5 12.59 -20.86 4.78
N SER A 6 13.60 -20.34 5.45
CA SER A 6 13.43 -19.25 6.40
C SER A 6 12.82 -18.06 5.66
N VAL A 7 11.63 -17.65 6.06
CA VAL A 7 10.99 -16.45 5.51
C VAL A 7 11.96 -15.29 5.71
N PHE A 8 12.30 -14.60 4.63
CA PHE A 8 13.20 -13.46 4.67
C PHE A 8 12.61 -12.38 5.61
N SER A 9 13.45 -11.83 6.46
CA SER A 9 13.07 -10.75 7.38
C SER A 9 14.11 -9.64 7.34
N LEU A 10 13.67 -8.42 7.08
CA LEU A 10 14.49 -7.22 7.26
C LEU A 10 14.71 -6.97 8.75
N ALA A 11 15.91 -6.51 9.11
CA ALA A 11 16.13 -5.98 10.44
C ALA A 11 15.17 -4.79 10.71
N PRO A 12 14.67 -4.63 11.95
CA PRO A 12 13.67 -3.58 12.25
C PRO A 12 14.14 -2.15 11.88
N LEU A 13 15.43 -1.86 12.04
CA LEU A 13 16.00 -0.55 11.69
C LEU A 13 16.05 -0.35 10.17
N ASP A 14 16.37 -1.38 9.40
CA ASP A 14 16.40 -1.31 7.93
C ASP A 14 14.99 -1.14 7.38
N LEU A 15 14.01 -1.86 7.93
CA LEU A 15 12.60 -1.68 7.59
C LEU A 15 12.14 -0.24 7.84
N ALA A 16 12.47 0.32 9.02
CA ALA A 16 12.13 1.70 9.36
C ALA A 16 12.81 2.69 8.41
N ALA A 17 14.11 2.51 8.12
CA ALA A 17 14.86 3.38 7.22
C ALA A 17 14.28 3.37 5.79
N LEU A 18 13.94 2.20 5.25
CA LEU A 18 13.34 2.08 3.92
C LEU A 18 11.94 2.72 3.85
N LEU A 19 11.11 2.54 4.88
CA LEU A 19 9.78 3.19 4.93
C LEU A 19 9.90 4.72 5.06
N CYS A 20 10.82 5.22 5.91
CA CYS A 20 11.09 6.65 6.00
C CYS A 20 11.59 7.22 4.66
N SER A 21 12.53 6.53 4.01
CA SER A 21 13.03 6.92 2.68
C SER A 21 11.90 7.00 1.66
N ARG A 22 10.99 6.02 1.65
CA ARG A 22 9.82 6.02 0.77
C ARG A 22 8.92 7.23 1.01
N VAL A 23 8.57 7.51 2.27
CA VAL A 23 7.73 8.67 2.62
C VAL A 23 8.40 9.99 2.23
N CYS A 24 9.70 10.14 2.53
CA CYS A 24 10.47 11.32 2.14
C CYS A 24 10.48 11.50 0.62
N HIS A 25 10.75 10.44 -0.15
CA HIS A 25 10.75 10.48 -1.60
C HIS A 25 9.39 10.96 -2.16
N ASP A 26 8.30 10.48 -1.60
CA ASP A 26 6.96 10.83 -2.09
C ASP A 26 6.58 12.29 -1.77
N VAL A 27 7.16 12.91 -0.72
CA VAL A 27 6.81 14.27 -0.28
C VAL A 27 7.79 15.33 -0.79
N ILE A 28 9.05 14.99 -1.08
CA ILE A 28 10.07 15.98 -1.46
C ILE A 28 9.71 16.74 -2.75
N SER A 29 9.13 16.07 -3.73
CA SER A 29 8.76 16.69 -5.02
C SER A 29 7.70 17.79 -4.87
N PRO A 30 6.54 17.57 -4.23
CA PRO A 30 5.56 18.64 -4.05
C PRO A 30 6.07 19.74 -3.13
N VAL A 31 6.91 19.44 -2.12
CA VAL A 31 7.52 20.48 -1.28
C VAL A 31 8.51 21.33 -2.07
N GLY A 32 9.36 20.71 -2.90
CA GLY A 32 10.25 21.45 -3.81
C GLY A 32 9.49 22.36 -4.78
N ALA A 33 8.35 21.91 -5.32
CA ALA A 33 7.52 22.75 -6.18
C ALA A 33 6.89 23.95 -5.44
N ILE A 34 6.62 23.84 -4.13
CA ILE A 34 6.20 24.98 -3.30
C ILE A 34 7.35 25.99 -3.19
N VAL A 35 8.57 25.52 -2.90
CA VAL A 35 9.75 26.40 -2.79
C VAL A 35 10.00 27.15 -4.10
N ASN A 36 10.04 26.44 -5.23
CA ASN A 36 10.23 27.07 -6.54
C ASN A 36 9.11 28.09 -6.87
N GLY A 37 7.86 27.79 -6.50
CA GLY A 37 6.75 28.73 -6.69
C GLY A 37 6.88 29.99 -5.83
N LEU A 38 7.43 29.88 -4.61
CA LEU A 38 7.71 31.03 -3.73
C LEU A 38 8.85 31.89 -4.30
N GLU A 39 9.93 31.29 -4.79
CA GLU A 39 11.04 32.00 -5.45
C GLU A 39 10.53 32.80 -6.67
N VAL A 40 9.66 32.22 -7.50
CA VAL A 40 9.03 32.93 -8.61
C VAL A 40 8.20 34.13 -8.12
N LEU A 41 7.46 33.97 -7.00
CA LEU A 41 6.65 35.08 -6.46
C LEU A 41 7.49 36.23 -5.91
N GLU A 42 8.72 35.99 -5.45
CA GLU A 42 9.62 37.04 -4.94
C GLU A 42 10.19 37.90 -6.07
N ASP A 43 10.56 37.26 -7.19
CA ASP A 43 11.31 37.92 -8.28
C ASP A 43 10.40 38.41 -9.41
N GLU A 44 9.24 37.76 -9.62
CA GLU A 44 8.40 38.01 -10.79
C GLU A 44 7.44 39.19 -10.58
N LYS A 45 7.36 40.07 -11.57
CA LYS A 45 6.45 41.27 -11.60
C LYS A 45 5.22 41.05 -12.48
N ASP A 46 5.31 40.14 -13.43
CA ASP A 46 4.19 39.80 -14.31
C ASP A 46 3.06 39.14 -13.53
N GLN A 47 1.84 39.67 -13.66
CA GLN A 47 0.69 39.24 -12.87
C GLN A 47 0.21 37.83 -13.25
N ASP A 48 0.34 37.44 -14.52
CA ASP A 48 -0.10 36.12 -14.97
C ASP A 48 0.87 35.04 -14.45
N MET A 49 2.17 35.32 -14.49
CA MET A 49 3.18 34.43 -13.92
C MET A 49 3.04 34.29 -12.41
N ARG A 50 2.74 35.38 -11.70
CA ARG A 50 2.45 35.33 -10.25
C ARG A 50 1.22 34.49 -9.93
N THR A 51 0.18 34.60 -10.74
CA THR A 51 -1.04 33.80 -10.60
C THR A 51 -0.75 32.32 -10.81
N PHE A 52 0.04 31.98 -11.85
CA PHE A 52 0.48 30.62 -12.11
C PHE A 52 1.30 30.04 -10.94
N ALA A 53 2.25 30.82 -10.40
CA ALA A 53 3.07 30.41 -9.26
C ALA A 53 2.21 30.13 -8.00
N LEU A 54 1.22 30.98 -7.73
CA LEU A 54 0.27 30.76 -6.61
C LEU A 54 -0.54 29.48 -6.80
N ASP A 55 -1.01 29.19 -8.00
CA ASP A 55 -1.76 27.95 -8.27
C ASP A 55 -0.88 26.71 -8.17
N LEU A 56 0.37 26.80 -8.61
CA LEU A 56 1.37 25.74 -8.41
C LEU A 56 1.59 25.47 -6.92
N ILE A 57 1.78 26.50 -6.10
CA ILE A 57 1.96 26.38 -4.64
C ILE A 57 0.74 25.71 -4.02
N LYS A 58 -0.46 26.20 -4.33
CA LYS A 58 -1.72 25.65 -3.77
C LYS A 58 -1.89 24.15 -4.13
N LYS A 59 -1.68 23.81 -5.40
CA LYS A 59 -1.77 22.41 -5.89
C LYS A 59 -0.75 21.53 -5.19
N SER A 60 0.49 21.99 -5.10
CA SER A 60 1.60 21.24 -4.50
C SER A 60 1.40 21.06 -2.99
N ALA A 61 0.92 22.08 -2.28
CA ALA A 61 0.61 21.99 -0.86
C ALA A 61 -0.52 20.96 -0.58
N ARG A 62 -1.57 20.96 -1.40
CA ARG A 62 -2.64 19.94 -1.31
C ARG A 62 -2.10 18.54 -1.56
N THR A 63 -1.24 18.37 -2.57
CA THR A 63 -0.60 17.07 -2.88
C THR A 63 0.28 16.59 -1.73
N ALA A 64 1.14 17.45 -1.16
CA ALA A 64 1.97 17.09 -0.02
C ALA A 64 1.12 16.69 1.20
N SER A 65 0.06 17.47 1.50
CA SER A 65 -0.86 17.16 2.59
C SER A 65 -1.57 15.82 2.40
N ALA A 66 -2.10 15.54 1.21
CA ALA A 66 -2.77 14.28 0.89
C ALA A 66 -1.83 13.08 1.06
N ARG A 67 -0.58 13.19 0.57
CA ARG A 67 0.45 12.14 0.74
C ARG A 67 0.76 11.87 2.20
N LEU A 68 0.97 12.92 3.01
CA LEU A 68 1.26 12.77 4.44
C LEU A 68 0.08 12.17 5.21
N GLN A 69 -1.16 12.58 4.90
CA GLN A 69 -2.36 12.02 5.53
C GLN A 69 -2.51 10.54 5.20
N PHE A 70 -2.30 10.16 3.95
CA PHE A 70 -2.30 8.77 3.53
C PHE A 70 -1.20 7.97 4.24
N CYS A 71 0.04 8.43 4.21
CA CYS A 71 1.19 7.77 4.85
C CYS A 71 0.94 7.56 6.35
N ARG A 72 0.31 8.52 7.03
CA ARG A 72 -0.03 8.40 8.46
C ARG A 72 -0.95 7.21 8.74
N LEU A 73 -1.91 6.91 7.87
CA LEU A 73 -2.79 5.75 8.02
C LEU A 73 -2.14 4.47 7.50
N ALA A 74 -1.45 4.53 6.37
CA ALA A 74 -0.90 3.34 5.70
C ALA A 74 0.35 2.79 6.41
N PHE A 75 1.21 3.65 6.96
CA PHE A 75 2.49 3.26 7.58
C PHE A 75 2.56 3.58 9.08
N GLY A 76 1.85 4.61 9.52
CA GLY A 76 1.97 5.14 10.86
C GLY A 76 1.40 4.23 11.94
N ALA A 77 1.73 4.55 13.19
CA ALA A 77 1.15 3.95 14.39
C ALA A 77 -0.19 4.63 14.74
N ALA A 78 -1.10 4.79 13.76
CA ALA A 78 -2.39 5.44 13.99
C ALA A 78 -3.14 4.75 15.14
N GLY A 79 -3.27 5.42 16.27
CA GLY A 79 -3.91 4.90 17.48
C GLY A 79 -3.05 3.92 18.31
N SER A 80 -3.56 3.54 19.48
CA SER A 80 -2.97 2.52 20.34
C SER A 80 -3.08 1.10 19.77
N ALA A 81 -2.44 0.13 20.41
CA ALA A 81 -2.67 -1.28 20.10
C ALA A 81 -4.18 -1.58 20.20
N GLY A 82 -4.76 -2.24 19.19
CA GLY A 82 -6.19 -2.54 19.13
C GLY A 82 -7.09 -1.41 18.61
N ALA A 83 -6.54 -0.25 18.21
CA ALA A 83 -7.35 0.81 17.62
C ALA A 83 -8.06 0.37 16.35
N ALA A 84 -9.29 0.83 16.17
CA ALA A 84 -10.07 0.68 14.95
C ALA A 84 -10.08 2.02 14.17
N ILE A 85 -10.21 1.94 12.87
CA ILE A 85 -10.26 3.08 11.95
C ILE A 85 -11.55 2.98 11.14
N ASP A 86 -12.26 4.12 11.00
CA ASP A 86 -13.45 4.23 10.16
C ASP A 86 -13.05 4.05 8.68
N THR A 87 -13.76 3.19 7.97
CA THR A 87 -13.52 2.95 6.52
C THR A 87 -13.74 4.19 5.68
N GLY A 88 -14.58 5.13 6.12
CA GLY A 88 -14.77 6.44 5.49
C GLY A 88 -13.53 7.34 5.61
N ASP A 89 -12.79 7.26 6.72
CA ASP A 89 -11.50 7.97 6.84
C ASP A 89 -10.46 7.37 5.89
N ALA A 90 -10.45 6.02 5.77
CA ALA A 90 -9.60 5.34 4.80
C ALA A 90 -9.95 5.73 3.35
N GLU A 91 -11.24 5.79 3.01
CA GLU A 91 -11.70 6.26 1.70
C GLU A 91 -11.22 7.69 1.43
N ASN A 92 -11.40 8.60 2.37
CA ASN A 92 -11.03 10.00 2.21
C ASN A 92 -9.54 10.18 1.89
N VAL A 93 -8.66 9.49 2.63
CA VAL A 93 -7.21 9.59 2.36
C VAL A 93 -6.82 8.88 1.07
N ALA A 94 -7.49 7.78 0.71
CA ALA A 94 -7.26 7.09 -0.56
C ALA A 94 -7.69 7.95 -1.75
N ARG A 95 -8.87 8.59 -1.70
CA ARG A 95 -9.31 9.55 -2.72
C ARG A 95 -8.37 10.71 -2.87
N GLY A 96 -7.95 11.32 -1.74
CA GLY A 96 -7.05 12.47 -1.76
C GLY A 96 -5.69 12.18 -2.41
N LEU A 97 -5.23 10.93 -2.37
CA LEU A 97 -3.95 10.53 -2.95
C LEU A 97 -4.08 9.97 -4.38
N LEU A 98 -5.08 9.12 -4.62
CA LEU A 98 -5.13 8.25 -5.81
C LEU A 98 -6.05 8.75 -6.91
N ALA A 99 -7.06 9.57 -6.56
CA ALA A 99 -7.99 10.10 -7.55
C ALA A 99 -7.44 11.39 -8.18
N ASP A 100 -7.33 11.39 -9.50
CA ASP A 100 -6.92 12.53 -10.31
C ASP A 100 -7.71 12.58 -11.63
N GLU A 101 -7.27 13.39 -12.59
CA GLU A 101 -7.91 13.51 -13.91
C GLU A 101 -7.84 12.22 -14.73
N ARG A 102 -6.89 11.33 -14.45
CA ARG A 102 -6.64 10.09 -15.19
C ARG A 102 -7.07 8.85 -14.42
N THR A 103 -7.13 8.93 -13.09
CA THR A 103 -7.40 7.79 -12.21
C THR A 103 -8.67 8.02 -11.40
N LYS A 104 -9.63 7.13 -11.53
CA LYS A 104 -10.83 7.07 -10.72
C LYS A 104 -10.65 6.11 -9.56
N LEU A 105 -11.13 6.50 -8.35
CA LEU A 105 -11.26 5.57 -7.22
C LEU A 105 -12.74 5.26 -6.98
N GLU A 106 -13.09 4.00 -7.06
CA GLU A 106 -14.38 3.44 -6.67
C GLU A 106 -14.23 2.74 -5.32
N TRP A 107 -15.08 3.11 -4.36
CA TRP A 107 -14.99 2.59 -3.00
C TRP A 107 -16.29 1.88 -2.62
N ASN A 108 -16.26 0.55 -2.67
CA ASN A 108 -17.38 -0.34 -2.40
C ASN A 108 -17.21 -0.95 -1.01
N ALA A 109 -17.45 -0.15 0.02
CA ALA A 109 -17.32 -0.58 1.40
C ALA A 109 -18.40 0.08 2.27
N PRO A 110 -18.99 -0.65 3.22
CA PRO A 110 -19.82 -0.04 4.25
C PRO A 110 -18.96 0.86 5.14
N ARG A 111 -19.57 1.90 5.71
CA ARG A 111 -18.90 2.75 6.69
C ARG A 111 -18.91 2.06 8.05
N ILE A 112 -17.84 1.40 8.39
CA ILE A 112 -17.66 0.62 9.62
C ILE A 112 -16.28 0.88 10.24
N LEU A 113 -16.14 0.50 11.50
CA LEU A 113 -14.85 0.49 12.18
C LEU A 113 -14.14 -0.84 11.93
N LEU A 114 -12.95 -0.80 11.35
CA LEU A 114 -12.11 -1.97 11.14
C LEU A 114 -10.83 -1.91 11.99
N PRO A 115 -10.28 -3.06 12.40
CA PRO A 115 -8.95 -3.11 13.00
C PRO A 115 -7.93 -2.37 12.12
N LYS A 116 -7.09 -1.55 12.75
CA LYS A 116 -6.15 -0.68 12.03
C LYS A 116 -5.29 -1.40 11.00
N ASN A 117 -4.85 -2.64 11.28
CA ASN A 117 -4.01 -3.39 10.35
C ASN A 117 -4.78 -3.86 9.11
N LYS A 118 -6.10 -4.09 9.19
CA LYS A 118 -6.93 -4.34 8.01
C LYS A 118 -7.02 -3.08 7.12
N VAL A 119 -7.22 -1.91 7.74
CA VAL A 119 -7.22 -0.63 6.99
C VAL A 119 -5.85 -0.35 6.37
N LYS A 120 -4.76 -0.57 7.13
CA LYS A 120 -3.40 -0.47 6.59
C LYS A 120 -3.19 -1.39 5.39
N LEU A 121 -3.64 -2.64 5.48
CA LEU A 121 -3.54 -3.61 4.39
C LEU A 121 -4.24 -3.09 3.13
N VAL A 122 -5.50 -2.68 3.25
CA VAL A 122 -6.27 -2.15 2.10
C VAL A 122 -5.57 -0.94 1.48
N LEU A 123 -5.11 0.03 2.28
CA LEU A 123 -4.42 1.22 1.77
C LEU A 123 -3.10 0.86 1.07
N ASN A 124 -2.35 -0.09 1.60
CA ASN A 124 -1.11 -0.56 0.97
C ASN A 124 -1.38 -1.36 -0.32
N MET A 125 -2.46 -2.15 -0.38
CA MET A 125 -2.93 -2.79 -1.62
C MET A 125 -3.31 -1.74 -2.68
N CYS A 126 -3.93 -0.62 -2.28
CA CYS A 126 -4.25 0.49 -3.18
C CYS A 126 -3.00 1.10 -3.83
N LEU A 127 -1.88 1.23 -3.12
CA LEU A 127 -0.63 1.73 -3.69
C LEU A 127 -0.07 0.79 -4.77
N ILE A 128 -0.15 -0.52 -4.56
CA ILE A 128 0.26 -1.51 -5.55
C ILE A 128 -0.66 -1.46 -6.76
N ALA A 129 -1.98 -1.36 -6.53
CA ALA A 129 -2.97 -1.25 -7.59
C ALA A 129 -2.80 0.03 -8.44
N ALA A 130 -2.48 1.16 -7.81
CA ALA A 130 -2.19 2.42 -8.49
C ALA A 130 -0.91 2.33 -9.35
N ALA A 131 0.14 1.67 -8.83
CA ALA A 131 1.37 1.44 -9.59
C ALA A 131 1.15 0.50 -10.78
N ALA A 132 0.13 -0.36 -10.74
CA ALA A 132 -0.21 -1.26 -11.85
C ALA A 132 -0.87 -0.55 -13.04
N VAL A 133 -1.44 0.66 -12.85
CA VAL A 133 -2.08 1.47 -13.91
C VAL A 133 -1.41 2.84 -14.08
N PRO A 134 -0.13 2.90 -14.50
CA PRO A 134 0.64 4.15 -14.51
C PRO A 134 0.12 5.19 -15.52
N ARG A 135 -0.73 4.78 -16.44
CA ARG A 135 -1.38 5.66 -17.43
C ARG A 135 -2.77 6.14 -16.98
N GLY A 136 -3.18 5.76 -15.76
CA GLY A 136 -4.50 5.99 -15.25
C GLY A 136 -5.44 4.82 -15.49
N GLY A 137 -6.64 4.91 -14.94
CA GLY A 137 -7.66 3.86 -15.01
C GLY A 137 -8.63 3.94 -13.84
N VAL A 138 -9.22 2.82 -13.50
CA VAL A 138 -10.16 2.71 -12.37
C VAL A 138 -9.55 1.80 -11.32
N ILE A 139 -9.48 2.28 -10.09
CA ILE A 139 -9.13 1.47 -8.92
C ILE A 139 -10.40 1.24 -8.11
N THR A 140 -10.78 -0.01 -7.96
CA THR A 140 -11.98 -0.41 -7.21
C THR A 140 -11.56 -1.10 -5.92
N VAL A 141 -11.92 -0.53 -4.78
CA VAL A 141 -11.75 -1.13 -3.46
C VAL A 141 -13.05 -1.79 -3.05
N THR A 142 -12.98 -3.03 -2.60
CA THR A 142 -14.14 -3.75 -2.06
C THR A 142 -13.83 -4.28 -0.67
N ILE A 143 -14.65 -3.90 0.30
CA ILE A 143 -14.62 -4.42 1.66
C ILE A 143 -16.02 -4.99 1.93
N ALA A 144 -16.09 -6.29 2.13
CA ALA A 144 -17.35 -7.00 2.36
C ALA A 144 -17.25 -7.88 3.61
N ASP A 145 -18.38 -8.47 4.01
CA ASP A 145 -18.48 -9.41 5.13
C ASP A 145 -17.85 -8.84 6.42
N GLU A 146 -18.22 -7.60 6.76
CA GLU A 146 -17.70 -6.89 7.94
C GLU A 146 -16.16 -6.82 8.00
N GLY A 147 -15.52 -6.77 6.80
CA GLY A 147 -14.06 -6.73 6.68
C GLY A 147 -13.38 -8.11 6.70
N ALA A 148 -14.12 -9.21 6.54
CA ALA A 148 -13.53 -10.52 6.28
C ALA A 148 -13.03 -10.65 4.84
N SER A 149 -13.69 -9.97 3.89
CA SER A 149 -13.28 -9.93 2.49
C SER A 149 -12.73 -8.58 2.12
N LEU A 150 -11.44 -8.53 1.70
CA LEU A 150 -10.74 -7.33 1.29
C LEU A 150 -10.15 -7.54 -0.11
N SER A 151 -10.51 -6.69 -1.06
CA SER A 151 -9.91 -6.73 -2.39
C SER A 151 -9.72 -5.34 -2.98
N VAL A 152 -8.69 -5.22 -3.82
CA VAL A 152 -8.42 -4.02 -4.62
C VAL A 152 -8.16 -4.46 -6.05
N GLU A 153 -8.92 -3.93 -6.96
CA GLU A 153 -8.79 -4.17 -8.40
C GLU A 153 -8.37 -2.88 -9.09
N SER A 154 -7.48 -2.97 -10.07
CA SER A 154 -7.15 -1.87 -10.96
C SER A 154 -7.36 -2.29 -12.40
N ARG A 155 -8.07 -1.44 -13.17
CA ARG A 155 -8.34 -1.62 -14.59
C ARG A 155 -7.83 -0.42 -15.37
N GLY A 156 -7.05 -0.68 -16.40
CA GLY A 156 -6.51 0.38 -17.27
C GLY A 156 -5.65 -0.18 -18.38
N THR A 157 -5.41 0.64 -19.39
CA THR A 157 -4.59 0.25 -20.54
C THR A 157 -3.18 -0.17 -20.11
N ASN A 158 -2.79 -1.40 -20.46
CA ASN A 158 -1.52 -2.02 -20.07
C ASN A 158 -1.37 -2.18 -18.55
N ALA A 159 -2.45 -2.43 -17.81
CA ALA A 159 -2.36 -2.77 -16.40
C ALA A 159 -1.44 -3.97 -16.19
N ARG A 160 -0.42 -3.80 -15.35
CA ARG A 160 0.59 -4.83 -15.07
C ARG A 160 1.28 -4.59 -13.75
N VAL A 161 1.78 -5.65 -13.17
CA VAL A 161 2.60 -5.63 -11.97
C VAL A 161 4.03 -6.05 -12.33
N ALA A 162 5.02 -5.42 -11.72
CA ALA A 162 6.42 -5.81 -11.90
C ALA A 162 6.65 -7.23 -11.37
N ALA A 163 7.49 -8.02 -12.04
CA ALA A 163 7.69 -9.44 -11.77
C ALA A 163 8.12 -9.75 -10.32
N HIS A 164 8.85 -8.85 -9.68
CA HIS A 164 9.33 -9.00 -8.31
C HIS A 164 8.23 -8.80 -7.23
N VAL A 165 7.10 -8.15 -7.56
CA VAL A 165 6.06 -7.82 -6.57
C VAL A 165 5.44 -9.05 -5.91
N PRO A 166 5.08 -10.14 -6.62
CA PRO A 166 4.56 -11.35 -5.98
C PRO A 166 5.53 -11.95 -4.94
N HIS A 167 6.83 -12.00 -5.26
CA HIS A 167 7.86 -12.51 -4.34
C HIS A 167 7.99 -11.63 -3.09
N LEU A 168 7.93 -10.31 -3.25
CA LEU A 168 7.96 -9.38 -2.13
C LEU A 168 6.72 -9.49 -1.23
N LEU A 169 5.54 -9.64 -1.82
CA LEU A 169 4.30 -9.90 -1.07
C LEU A 169 4.40 -11.20 -0.26
N ALA A 170 4.95 -12.24 -0.86
CA ALA A 170 5.16 -13.54 -0.20
C ALA A 170 6.27 -13.50 0.88
N GLY A 171 7.10 -12.45 0.93
CA GLY A 171 8.25 -12.38 1.83
C GLY A 171 9.44 -13.21 1.37
N THR A 172 9.54 -13.50 0.08
CA THR A 172 10.63 -14.28 -0.57
C THR A 172 11.31 -13.45 -1.65
N PRO A 173 11.95 -12.31 -1.30
CA PRO A 173 12.57 -11.43 -2.29
C PRO A 173 13.65 -12.15 -3.08
N GLU A 174 13.66 -11.94 -4.40
CA GLU A 174 14.72 -12.41 -5.26
C GLU A 174 16.06 -11.78 -4.84
N GLY A 175 17.10 -12.57 -4.73
CA GLY A 175 18.41 -12.09 -4.26
C GLY A 175 18.51 -11.80 -2.75
N GLY A 176 17.48 -12.11 -1.95
CA GLY A 176 17.53 -11.98 -0.48
C GLY A 176 17.68 -10.53 0.02
N SER A 177 17.19 -9.55 -0.74
CA SER A 177 17.24 -8.14 -0.36
C SER A 177 15.99 -7.39 -0.79
N VAL A 178 15.67 -6.30 -0.08
CA VAL A 178 14.57 -5.38 -0.39
C VAL A 178 15.14 -3.98 -0.50
N ASP A 179 14.85 -3.30 -1.59
CA ASP A 179 15.26 -1.92 -1.83
C ASP A 179 14.11 -0.92 -1.61
N ALA A 180 14.38 0.37 -1.84
CA ALA A 180 13.39 1.44 -1.70
C ALA A 180 12.19 1.31 -2.67
N HIS A 181 12.35 0.62 -3.80
CA HIS A 181 11.26 0.38 -4.76
C HIS A 181 10.39 -0.80 -4.33
N GLY A 182 11.04 -1.85 -3.80
CA GLY A 182 10.37 -3.07 -3.36
C GLY A 182 9.69 -2.97 -1.99
N ILE A 183 10.09 -2.00 -1.16
CA ILE A 183 9.62 -1.91 0.23
C ILE A 183 8.09 -1.84 0.34
N GLN A 184 7.40 -1.22 -0.63
CA GLN A 184 5.95 -1.10 -0.61
C GLN A 184 5.27 -2.47 -0.66
N ALA A 185 5.66 -3.33 -1.59
CA ALA A 185 5.09 -4.66 -1.73
C ALA A 185 5.50 -5.57 -0.54
N TYR A 186 6.76 -5.51 -0.13
CA TYR A 186 7.23 -6.26 1.03
C TYR A 186 6.48 -5.88 2.32
N TYR A 187 6.31 -4.58 2.59
CA TYR A 187 5.56 -4.11 3.75
C TYR A 187 4.09 -4.51 3.69
N THR A 188 3.47 -4.51 2.51
CA THR A 188 2.09 -4.98 2.32
C THR A 188 1.96 -6.44 2.75
N GLY A 189 2.89 -7.30 2.34
CA GLY A 189 2.95 -8.70 2.76
C GLY A 189 3.18 -8.86 4.27
N LEU A 190 4.05 -8.03 4.87
CA LEU A 190 4.24 -8.02 6.33
C LEU A 190 2.95 -7.70 7.10
N VAL A 191 2.24 -6.63 6.68
CA VAL A 191 0.98 -6.23 7.32
C VAL A 191 -0.09 -7.32 7.18
N ALA A 192 -0.14 -8.00 6.03
CA ALA A 192 -1.07 -9.12 5.84
C ALA A 192 -0.76 -10.27 6.81
N ARG A 193 0.50 -10.74 6.86
CA ARG A 193 0.92 -11.82 7.77
C ARG A 193 0.70 -11.49 9.24
N GLU A 194 0.88 -10.23 9.66
CA GLU A 194 0.62 -9.77 11.02
C GLU A 194 -0.83 -10.02 11.48
N ILE A 195 -1.77 -10.12 10.55
CA ILE A 195 -3.18 -10.38 10.82
C ILE A 195 -3.65 -11.76 10.33
N GLY A 196 -2.70 -12.67 10.06
CA GLY A 196 -2.99 -14.04 9.62
C GLY A 196 -3.50 -14.14 8.18
N LEU A 197 -3.23 -13.13 7.34
CA LEU A 197 -3.63 -13.10 5.93
C LEU A 197 -2.39 -13.10 5.02
N GLY A 198 -2.59 -13.57 3.78
CA GLY A 198 -1.70 -13.36 2.66
C GLY A 198 -2.32 -12.44 1.62
N VAL A 199 -1.54 -11.93 0.68
CA VAL A 199 -2.04 -11.17 -0.47
C VAL A 199 -1.88 -11.99 -1.73
N GLN A 200 -2.98 -12.44 -2.28
CA GLN A 200 -3.03 -13.10 -3.58
C GLN A 200 -3.15 -12.04 -4.67
N LEU A 201 -2.27 -12.12 -5.66
CA LEU A 201 -2.25 -11.26 -6.83
C LEU A 201 -2.62 -12.06 -8.07
N SER A 202 -3.55 -11.55 -8.86
CA SER A 202 -3.92 -12.09 -10.15
C SER A 202 -3.90 -11.01 -11.23
N SER A 203 -3.49 -11.39 -12.44
CA SER A 203 -3.42 -10.50 -13.59
C SER A 203 -4.23 -11.08 -14.75
N ALA A 204 -5.03 -10.23 -15.38
CA ALA A 204 -5.76 -10.50 -16.61
C ALA A 204 -5.48 -9.34 -17.60
N PRO A 205 -5.86 -9.44 -18.87
CA PRO A 205 -5.73 -8.32 -19.78
C PRO A 205 -6.35 -7.04 -19.21
N GLU A 206 -5.54 -5.96 -19.14
CA GLU A 206 -5.94 -4.64 -18.62
C GLU A 206 -6.49 -4.64 -17.18
N CYS A 207 -6.22 -5.68 -16.41
CA CYS A 207 -6.76 -5.82 -15.05
C CYS A 207 -5.74 -6.48 -14.12
N VAL A 208 -5.56 -5.90 -12.93
CA VAL A 208 -4.80 -6.48 -11.82
C VAL A 208 -5.68 -6.49 -10.58
N THR A 209 -5.73 -7.63 -9.90
CA THR A 209 -6.52 -7.79 -8.69
C THR A 209 -5.64 -8.29 -7.54
N LEU A 210 -5.73 -7.61 -6.40
CA LEU A 210 -5.16 -8.04 -5.13
C LEU A 210 -6.30 -8.46 -4.21
N ARG A 211 -6.15 -9.62 -3.56
CA ARG A 211 -7.12 -10.12 -2.56
C ARG A 211 -6.39 -10.53 -1.30
N ALA A 212 -6.88 -10.11 -0.16
CA ALA A 212 -6.45 -10.67 1.11
C ALA A 212 -7.16 -12.02 1.30
N VAL A 213 -6.38 -13.06 1.55
CA VAL A 213 -6.84 -14.44 1.75
C VAL A 213 -6.25 -14.96 3.06
N GLU A 214 -6.94 -15.88 3.71
CA GLU A 214 -6.37 -16.56 4.87
C GLU A 214 -5.08 -17.27 4.46
N GLU A 215 -4.03 -17.09 5.25
CA GLU A 215 -2.78 -17.81 5.04
C GLU A 215 -3.05 -19.28 5.36
N ALA A 216 -2.83 -20.17 4.38
CA ALA A 216 -2.98 -21.60 4.62
C ALA A 216 -2.01 -22.01 5.74
N LYS A 217 -2.55 -22.33 6.92
CA LYS A 217 -1.76 -22.91 8.01
C LYS A 217 -1.09 -24.16 7.44
N ALA A 218 0.23 -24.15 7.38
CA ALA A 218 0.97 -25.38 7.11
C ALA A 218 0.48 -26.42 8.12
N ALA A 219 -0.16 -27.48 7.64
CA ALA A 219 -0.66 -28.56 8.45
C ALA A 219 0.54 -29.10 9.26
N ILE A 220 0.53 -28.83 10.56
CA ILE A 220 1.45 -29.50 11.50
C ILE A 220 1.00 -30.95 11.47
N GLY A 221 1.79 -31.78 10.78
CA GLY A 221 1.55 -33.22 10.69
C GLY A 221 1.45 -33.82 12.07
N GLU A 222 0.26 -34.28 12.43
CA GLU A 222 0.07 -35.22 13.52
C GLU A 222 0.89 -36.46 13.19
N THR A 223 1.94 -36.68 13.93
CA THR A 223 2.69 -37.93 13.90
C THR A 223 1.75 -39.03 14.42
N PRO A 224 1.44 -40.10 13.68
CA PRO A 224 0.68 -41.19 14.25
C PRO A 224 1.49 -41.85 15.35
N GLU A 225 0.96 -41.86 16.57
CA GLU A 225 1.46 -42.69 17.68
C GLU A 225 1.52 -44.13 17.20
N SER A 226 2.74 -44.68 17.18
CA SER A 226 2.94 -46.09 16.97
C SER A 226 2.50 -46.83 18.24
N THR A 227 1.33 -47.40 18.22
CA THR A 227 0.95 -48.42 19.20
C THR A 227 1.83 -49.66 18.98
N SER A 228 2.83 -49.84 19.81
CA SER A 228 3.57 -51.07 19.96
C SER A 228 2.75 -51.93 20.92
N ASP A 229 1.97 -52.86 20.36
CA ASP A 229 1.46 -53.99 21.09
C ASP A 229 2.57 -55.02 21.20
N ALA A 230 2.97 -55.27 22.45
CA ALA A 230 3.84 -56.41 22.82
C ALA A 230 2.93 -57.54 23.27
N ALA A 231 3.05 -58.67 22.62
CA ALA A 231 2.68 -59.99 23.14
C ALA A 231 3.90 -60.90 23.10
#